data_c2d8b5907dff4c3e6b16ec28ec6288c9
#
_entry.id   c2d8b5907dff4c3e6b16ec28ec6288c9
#
_cell.length_a   1.000
_cell.length_b   1.000
_cell.length_c   1.000
_cell.angle_alpha   90.00
_cell.angle_beta   90.00
_cell.angle_gamma   90.00
#
_symmetry.space_group_name_H-M   'P 1'
#
loop_
_entity.id
_entity.type
_entity.pdbx_description
1 polymer ?
#
loop_
_entity_poly.entity_id
_entity_poly.type
_entity_poly.pdbx_seq_one_letter_code
_entity_poly.pdbx_strand_id
1 'polypeptide(L)'
;MTTATDTPIAHTDPINAQILAISEDRIQGFVRDPFGEIARQSGVDPEVVMERIRAMLRGGTIRRVRQTLMATNLAEGALVAWQFPNEKLDEAFDFMFQQDPFSGHVVIRSTDAATPGSSYRLWTTVKVPQGYSIEKHCAFLAQLTGADHFRVMPAKRIFALGVGHVRRKGMEPGSKSEELAQVKDTAKVELSDLEWQVLTALKRELEPEEVSRDLWSKRASEAGVPLEQFLEVAENLNRRGVVGRFSTFLEHVKPLQTGERVTRFNALFHWAVPPGREIEAGQQVGRFHILTHCYWREGGPEFRNVNIMAVAHGTEKEMVLAHKRAIDEHLASIGMPVSYTNVFWGGRSEIKPSEISPFAYQEWCASRGVDPQSMRE
;
A
#
# COMPACT_ATOMS: atom_id res chain seq x y z
N MET A 1 -17.59 16.11 39.66
CA MET A 1 -17.86 15.44 38.36
C MET A 1 -17.06 16.17 37.32
N THR A 2 -15.87 15.72 37.05
CA THR A 2 -15.03 16.21 35.96
C THR A 2 -15.67 15.74 34.65
N THR A 3 -16.16 16.68 33.84
CA THR A 3 -16.59 16.43 32.46
C THR A 3 -15.44 15.74 31.74
N ALA A 4 -15.64 14.50 31.31
CA ALA A 4 -14.72 13.84 30.39
C ALA A 4 -14.62 14.74 29.13
N THR A 5 -13.55 15.48 29.01
CA THR A 5 -13.22 16.18 27.77
C THR A 5 -13.06 15.11 26.71
N ASP A 6 -13.94 15.10 25.70
CA ASP A 6 -13.84 14.18 24.58
C ASP A 6 -12.44 14.29 23.96
N THR A 7 -11.70 13.18 23.96
CA THR A 7 -10.35 13.13 23.39
C THR A 7 -10.42 13.50 21.90
N PRO A 8 -9.68 14.53 21.43
CA PRO A 8 -9.73 14.96 20.05
C PRO A 8 -9.40 13.84 19.05
N ILE A 9 -10.24 13.71 18.02
CA ILE A 9 -10.10 12.71 16.97
C ILE A 9 -9.64 13.30 15.61
N ALA A 10 -9.68 14.62 15.46
CA ALA A 10 -9.29 15.26 14.21
C ALA A 10 -7.79 15.06 13.92
N HIS A 11 -7.44 14.70 12.68
CA HIS A 11 -6.03 14.56 12.26
C HIS A 11 -5.27 15.89 12.26
N THR A 12 -5.99 17.01 12.26
CA THR A 12 -5.46 18.38 12.31
C THR A 12 -5.20 18.88 13.73
N ASP A 13 -5.68 18.17 14.76
CA ASP A 13 -5.32 18.49 16.16
C ASP A 13 -3.80 18.44 16.30
N PRO A 14 -3.15 19.43 16.95
CA PRO A 14 -1.68 19.52 16.99
C PRO A 14 -0.99 18.28 17.55
N ILE A 15 -1.56 17.66 18.62
CA ILE A 15 -0.97 16.45 19.23
C ILE A 15 -1.20 15.25 18.29
N ASN A 16 -2.39 15.11 17.71
CA ASN A 16 -2.67 14.04 16.76
C ASN A 16 -1.78 14.16 15.52
N ALA A 17 -1.56 15.36 15.00
CA ALA A 17 -0.68 15.59 13.86
C ALA A 17 0.77 15.19 14.16
N GLN A 18 1.29 15.51 15.37
CA GLN A 18 2.63 15.06 15.82
C GLN A 18 2.73 13.53 15.88
N ILE A 19 1.73 12.87 16.46
CA ILE A 19 1.68 11.41 16.55
C ILE A 19 1.64 10.78 15.15
N LEU A 20 0.75 11.27 14.28
CA LEU A 20 0.54 10.76 12.93
C LEU A 20 1.76 10.98 12.02
N ALA A 21 2.47 12.10 12.17
CA ALA A 21 3.70 12.37 11.42
C ALA A 21 4.78 11.29 11.62
N ILE A 22 4.73 10.58 12.75
CA ILE A 22 5.63 9.47 13.08
C ILE A 22 4.96 8.13 12.81
N SER A 23 3.74 7.92 13.33
CA SER A 23 3.10 6.60 13.34
C SER A 23 2.64 6.12 11.95
N GLU A 24 2.45 6.99 10.97
CA GLU A 24 2.04 6.59 9.62
C GLU A 24 3.14 5.80 8.89
N ASP A 25 4.41 6.23 8.95
CA ASP A 25 5.46 5.59 8.14
C ASP A 25 6.90 5.66 8.71
N ARG A 26 7.11 6.12 9.95
CA ARG A 26 8.45 6.25 10.52
C ARG A 26 8.91 5.07 11.37
N ILE A 27 8.00 4.24 11.88
CA ILE A 27 8.35 3.07 12.69
C ILE A 27 8.68 1.91 11.77
N GLN A 28 9.92 1.85 11.33
CA GLN A 28 10.39 0.84 10.38
C GLN A 28 10.76 -0.48 11.04
N GLY A 29 10.43 -1.58 10.36
CA GLY A 29 10.73 -2.92 10.84
C GLY A 29 9.84 -3.36 12.01
N PHE A 30 10.28 -4.41 12.68
CA PHE A 30 9.67 -4.90 13.91
C PHE A 30 10.27 -4.18 15.12
N VAL A 31 9.41 -3.71 16.00
CA VAL A 31 9.78 -3.03 17.25
C VAL A 31 9.03 -3.68 18.43
N ARG A 32 9.72 -4.01 19.50
CA ARG A 32 9.12 -4.64 20.69
C ARG A 32 8.10 -3.74 21.39
N ASP A 33 8.30 -2.43 21.41
CA ASP A 33 7.36 -1.42 21.95
C ASP A 33 7.10 -0.32 20.90
N PRO A 34 6.21 -0.56 19.91
CA PRO A 34 5.98 0.40 18.85
C PRO A 34 5.34 1.71 19.34
N PHE A 35 4.50 1.67 20.37
CA PHE A 35 3.88 2.88 20.92
C PHE A 35 4.88 3.72 21.73
N GLY A 36 5.78 3.07 22.48
CA GLY A 36 6.91 3.74 23.12
C GLY A 36 7.85 4.39 22.12
N GLU A 37 8.09 3.76 20.98
CA GLU A 37 8.92 4.31 19.91
C GLU A 37 8.25 5.51 19.22
N ILE A 38 6.93 5.46 18.99
CA ILE A 38 6.15 6.61 18.50
C ILE A 38 6.26 7.78 19.49
N ALA A 39 6.10 7.51 20.79
CA ALA A 39 6.21 8.51 21.85
C ALA A 39 7.59 9.16 21.86
N ARG A 40 8.64 8.35 21.80
CA ARG A 40 10.03 8.82 21.78
C ARG A 40 10.32 9.72 20.58
N GLN A 41 9.85 9.37 19.39
CA GLN A 41 10.10 10.16 18.17
C GLN A 41 9.20 11.39 18.05
N SER A 42 7.95 11.33 18.53
CA SER A 42 7.02 12.47 18.48
C SER A 42 7.21 13.47 19.62
N GLY A 43 7.87 13.06 20.71
CA GLY A 43 7.99 13.86 21.93
C GLY A 43 6.70 13.94 22.76
N VAL A 44 5.71 13.10 22.44
CA VAL A 44 4.42 13.03 23.16
C VAL A 44 4.49 11.91 24.20
N ASP A 45 3.89 12.12 25.37
CA ASP A 45 3.82 11.11 26.42
C ASP A 45 3.21 9.79 25.93
N PRO A 46 3.77 8.60 26.29
CA PRO A 46 3.30 7.32 25.79
C PRO A 46 1.82 7.02 26.07
N GLU A 47 1.31 7.41 27.25
CA GLU A 47 -0.11 7.20 27.57
C GLU A 47 -1.01 8.09 26.70
N VAL A 48 -0.58 9.32 26.47
CA VAL A 48 -1.27 10.24 25.54
C VAL A 48 -1.25 9.69 24.12
N VAL A 49 -0.12 9.16 23.64
CA VAL A 49 -0.03 8.52 22.31
C VAL A 49 -1.06 7.41 22.18
N MET A 50 -1.11 6.49 23.15
CA MET A 50 -2.05 5.36 23.10
C MET A 50 -3.50 5.82 23.20
N GLU A 51 -3.82 6.76 24.08
CA GLU A 51 -5.15 7.33 24.21
C GLU A 51 -5.63 7.97 22.91
N ARG A 52 -4.80 8.81 22.29
CA ARG A 52 -5.11 9.50 21.03
C ARG A 52 -5.28 8.53 19.87
N ILE A 53 -4.42 7.51 19.75
CA ILE A 53 -4.56 6.48 18.72
C ILE A 53 -5.84 5.67 18.91
N ARG A 54 -6.20 5.29 20.14
CA ARG A 54 -7.49 4.63 20.44
C ARG A 54 -8.68 5.50 20.05
N ALA A 55 -8.66 6.78 20.41
CA ALA A 55 -9.74 7.72 20.10
C ALA A 55 -9.89 7.90 18.58
N MET A 56 -8.79 8.13 17.86
CA MET A 56 -8.80 8.27 16.40
C MET A 56 -9.23 6.98 15.68
N LEU A 57 -8.91 5.81 16.23
CA LEU A 57 -9.32 4.52 15.66
C LEU A 57 -10.83 4.30 15.86
N ARG A 58 -11.38 4.57 17.07
CA ARG A 58 -12.83 4.52 17.34
C ARG A 58 -13.61 5.56 16.53
N GLY A 59 -13.05 6.73 16.34
CA GLY A 59 -13.66 7.83 15.58
C GLY A 59 -13.46 7.73 14.05
N GLY A 60 -12.78 6.66 13.55
CA GLY A 60 -12.61 6.42 12.11
C GLY A 60 -11.62 7.36 11.42
N THR A 61 -10.90 8.22 12.14
CA THR A 61 -9.80 9.03 11.60
C THR A 61 -8.62 8.13 11.23
N ILE A 62 -8.27 7.19 12.11
CA ILE A 62 -7.41 6.06 11.80
C ILE A 62 -8.32 4.91 11.39
N ARG A 63 -8.11 4.39 10.19
CA ARG A 63 -8.85 3.25 9.66
C ARG A 63 -8.36 1.93 10.24
N ARG A 64 -7.04 1.81 10.48
CA ARG A 64 -6.38 0.61 11.01
C ARG A 64 -5.02 0.92 11.61
N VAL A 65 -4.60 0.08 12.54
CA VAL A 65 -3.24 0.05 13.10
C VAL A 65 -2.72 -1.37 12.98
N ARG A 66 -1.52 -1.57 12.44
CA ARG A 66 -0.93 -2.91 12.31
C ARG A 66 0.56 -2.89 11.98
N GLN A 67 1.21 -4.01 12.19
CA GLN A 67 2.49 -4.33 11.57
C GLN A 67 2.27 -4.64 10.08
N THR A 68 2.94 -3.94 9.19
CA THR A 68 2.92 -4.25 7.76
C THR A 68 3.94 -5.32 7.40
N LEU A 69 3.76 -5.93 6.25
CA LEU A 69 4.68 -6.91 5.70
C LEU A 69 5.28 -6.40 4.41
N MET A 70 6.48 -6.84 4.09
CA MET A 70 7.06 -6.79 2.76
C MET A 70 6.47 -7.94 1.93
N ALA A 71 5.18 -7.85 1.67
CA ALA A 71 4.41 -8.93 1.05
C ALA A 71 4.92 -9.31 -0.36
N THR A 72 5.68 -8.43 -1.02
CA THR A 72 6.39 -8.73 -2.28
C THR A 72 7.48 -9.78 -2.13
N ASN A 73 7.98 -9.98 -0.90
CA ASN A 73 8.97 -11.01 -0.60
C ASN A 73 8.32 -12.35 -0.21
N LEU A 74 7.02 -12.37 0.03
CA LEU A 74 6.26 -13.54 0.49
C LEU A 74 5.27 -14.08 -0.56
N ALA A 75 4.85 -13.23 -1.47
CA ALA A 75 3.85 -13.56 -2.47
C ALA A 75 4.17 -12.82 -3.76
N GLU A 76 3.83 -13.45 -4.88
CA GLU A 76 3.87 -12.74 -6.15
C GLU A 76 2.84 -11.62 -6.16
N GLY A 77 3.26 -10.44 -6.55
CA GLY A 77 2.40 -9.27 -6.52
C GLY A 77 2.53 -8.42 -7.78
N ALA A 78 1.38 -8.02 -8.32
CA ALA A 78 1.32 -7.13 -9.47
C ALA A 78 0.28 -6.03 -9.26
N LEU A 79 0.51 -4.94 -9.95
CA LEU A 79 -0.55 -4.02 -10.33
C LEU A 79 -1.22 -4.61 -11.58
N VAL A 80 -2.52 -4.77 -11.55
CA VAL A 80 -3.28 -5.32 -12.68
C VAL A 80 -4.27 -4.27 -13.17
N ALA A 81 -4.21 -3.97 -14.45
CA ALA A 81 -5.17 -3.12 -15.14
C ALA A 81 -6.17 -4.00 -15.88
N TRP A 82 -7.46 -3.69 -15.74
CA TRP A 82 -8.56 -4.48 -16.29
C TRP A 82 -9.41 -3.62 -17.22
N GLN A 83 -9.79 -4.19 -18.35
CA GLN A 83 -10.75 -3.62 -19.29
C GLN A 83 -12.08 -4.33 -19.15
N PHE A 84 -13.13 -3.56 -18.96
CA PHE A 84 -14.51 -4.02 -18.82
C PHE A 84 -15.45 -3.24 -19.72
N PRO A 85 -16.56 -3.82 -20.17
CA PRO A 85 -17.72 -3.06 -20.58
C PRO A 85 -18.18 -2.12 -19.46
N ASN A 86 -18.59 -0.90 -19.80
CA ASN A 86 -18.90 0.12 -18.78
C ASN A 86 -19.98 -0.33 -17.79
N GLU A 87 -20.97 -1.10 -18.25
CA GLU A 87 -22.06 -1.65 -17.43
C GLU A 87 -21.63 -2.67 -16.41
N LYS A 88 -20.48 -3.33 -16.60
CA LYS A 88 -19.93 -4.33 -15.68
C LYS A 88 -18.90 -3.77 -14.68
N LEU A 89 -18.47 -2.53 -14.86
CA LEU A 89 -17.34 -1.96 -14.13
C LEU A 89 -17.56 -1.94 -12.61
N ASP A 90 -18.74 -1.52 -12.16
CA ASP A 90 -19.07 -1.44 -10.74
C ASP A 90 -19.27 -2.82 -10.11
N GLU A 91 -19.92 -3.75 -10.81
CA GLU A 91 -20.09 -5.14 -10.37
C GLU A 91 -18.73 -5.83 -10.23
N ALA A 92 -17.84 -5.66 -11.22
CA ALA A 92 -16.48 -6.21 -11.17
C ALA A 92 -15.66 -5.59 -10.03
N PHE A 93 -15.82 -4.29 -9.77
CA PHE A 93 -15.19 -3.64 -8.63
C PHE A 93 -15.62 -4.29 -7.32
N ASP A 94 -16.93 -4.46 -7.12
CA ASP A 94 -17.47 -5.06 -5.90
C ASP A 94 -17.03 -6.51 -5.74
N PHE A 95 -17.04 -7.30 -6.82
CA PHE A 95 -16.53 -8.67 -6.80
C PHE A 95 -15.07 -8.73 -6.36
N MET A 96 -14.18 -7.96 -7.01
CA MET A 96 -12.75 -7.98 -6.70
C MET A 96 -12.44 -7.49 -5.28
N PHE A 97 -13.24 -6.54 -4.77
CA PHE A 97 -13.06 -6.08 -3.40
C PHE A 97 -13.64 -7.05 -2.37
N GLN A 98 -14.82 -7.60 -2.60
CA GLN A 98 -15.55 -8.39 -1.59
C GLN A 98 -15.27 -9.88 -1.68
N GLN A 99 -15.08 -10.44 -2.90
CA GLN A 99 -15.06 -11.87 -3.16
C GLN A 99 -13.67 -12.44 -3.45
N ASP A 100 -12.70 -11.57 -3.84
CA ASP A 100 -11.32 -11.98 -4.04
C ASP A 100 -10.44 -11.49 -2.87
N PRO A 101 -9.99 -12.36 -1.95
CA PRO A 101 -9.14 -11.97 -0.83
C PRO A 101 -7.72 -11.57 -1.25
N PHE A 102 -7.30 -11.87 -2.48
CA PHE A 102 -5.95 -11.61 -3.01
C PHE A 102 -5.83 -10.23 -3.66
N SER A 103 -6.95 -9.56 -3.97
CA SER A 103 -7.01 -8.16 -4.39
C SER A 103 -7.01 -7.22 -3.19
N GLY A 104 -5.89 -6.51 -2.96
CA GLY A 104 -5.72 -5.63 -1.78
C GLY A 104 -6.20 -4.20 -1.96
N HIS A 105 -5.95 -3.59 -3.11
CA HIS A 105 -6.43 -2.27 -3.48
C HIS A 105 -7.20 -2.39 -4.79
N VAL A 106 -8.46 -1.98 -4.79
CA VAL A 106 -9.34 -1.96 -5.95
C VAL A 106 -9.71 -0.51 -6.22
N VAL A 107 -9.47 -0.01 -7.44
CA VAL A 107 -9.70 1.40 -7.77
C VAL A 107 -10.15 1.56 -9.22
N ILE A 108 -11.20 2.36 -9.43
CA ILE A 108 -11.60 2.82 -10.77
C ILE A 108 -10.75 4.03 -11.11
N ARG A 109 -10.09 4.00 -12.26
CA ARG A 109 -9.25 5.09 -12.74
C ARG A 109 -9.75 5.65 -14.06
N SER A 110 -9.43 6.93 -14.26
CA SER A 110 -9.65 7.65 -15.52
C SER A 110 -8.39 8.42 -15.91
N THR A 111 -8.27 8.75 -17.18
CA THR A 111 -7.20 9.61 -17.70
C THR A 111 -7.76 10.51 -18.78
N ASP A 112 -7.18 11.70 -18.92
CA ASP A 112 -7.52 12.65 -19.99
C ASP A 112 -6.84 12.26 -21.33
N ALA A 113 -5.88 11.32 -21.30
CA ALA A 113 -5.19 10.86 -22.50
C ALA A 113 -6.02 9.85 -23.30
N ALA A 114 -6.16 10.08 -24.59
CA ALA A 114 -6.78 9.13 -25.52
C ALA A 114 -5.75 8.12 -26.03
N THR A 115 -5.59 7.01 -25.32
CA THR A 115 -4.68 5.91 -25.64
C THR A 115 -5.37 4.57 -25.43
N PRO A 116 -4.89 3.45 -26.01
CA PRO A 116 -5.44 2.13 -25.72
C PRO A 116 -5.54 1.81 -24.22
N GLY A 117 -4.56 2.28 -23.42
CA GLY A 117 -4.57 2.12 -21.98
C GLY A 117 -5.70 2.85 -21.24
N SER A 118 -6.37 3.84 -21.85
CA SER A 118 -7.47 4.58 -21.25
C SER A 118 -8.75 3.74 -21.06
N SER A 119 -8.88 2.64 -21.80
CA SER A 119 -9.99 1.68 -21.67
C SER A 119 -9.84 0.76 -20.44
N TYR A 120 -8.65 0.67 -19.84
CA TYR A 120 -8.40 -0.09 -18.62
C TYR A 120 -8.82 0.74 -17.41
N ARG A 121 -10.10 0.62 -17.04
CA ARG A 121 -10.75 1.46 -16.04
C ARG A 121 -10.65 0.90 -14.60
N LEU A 122 -10.61 -0.40 -14.41
CA LEU A 122 -10.45 -1.02 -13.10
C LEU A 122 -8.99 -1.41 -12.88
N TRP A 123 -8.47 -1.08 -11.70
CA TRP A 123 -7.09 -1.38 -11.32
C TRP A 123 -7.05 -2.05 -9.96
N THR A 124 -6.28 -3.13 -9.84
CA THR A 124 -6.13 -3.87 -8.58
C THR A 124 -4.66 -4.11 -8.26
N THR A 125 -4.34 -4.18 -6.97
CA THR A 125 -3.10 -4.81 -6.54
C THR A 125 -3.41 -6.25 -6.16
N VAL A 126 -2.97 -7.19 -6.96
CA VAL A 126 -3.17 -8.63 -6.73
C VAL A 126 -1.91 -9.24 -6.15
N LYS A 127 -2.05 -10.14 -5.19
CA LYS A 127 -0.97 -10.98 -4.67
C LYS A 127 -1.42 -12.42 -4.60
N VAL A 128 -0.62 -13.32 -5.14
CA VAL A 128 -0.84 -14.77 -5.01
C VAL A 128 0.29 -15.40 -4.21
N PRO A 129 0.04 -16.45 -3.42
CA PRO A 129 1.10 -17.15 -2.68
C PRO A 129 2.16 -17.72 -3.61
N GLN A 130 3.37 -17.92 -3.10
CA GLN A 130 4.47 -18.52 -3.85
C GLN A 130 4.08 -19.88 -4.44
N GLY A 131 4.54 -20.15 -5.66
CA GLY A 131 4.24 -21.36 -6.41
C GLY A 131 2.89 -21.37 -7.11
N TYR A 132 2.14 -20.27 -7.05
CA TYR A 132 0.90 -20.08 -7.81
C TYR A 132 1.09 -18.96 -8.83
N SER A 133 0.52 -19.14 -10.02
CA SER A 133 0.63 -18.19 -11.14
C SER A 133 -0.35 -17.03 -10.98
N ILE A 134 0.18 -15.81 -10.94
CA ILE A 134 -0.63 -14.59 -10.92
C ILE A 134 -1.42 -14.42 -12.22
N GLU A 135 -0.86 -14.85 -13.34
CA GLU A 135 -1.52 -14.82 -14.65
C GLU A 135 -2.74 -15.73 -14.67
N LYS A 136 -2.61 -16.97 -14.17
CA LYS A 136 -3.72 -17.91 -14.08
C LYS A 136 -4.81 -17.41 -13.12
N HIS A 137 -4.41 -16.82 -11.99
CA HIS A 137 -5.35 -16.19 -11.06
C HIS A 137 -6.11 -15.05 -11.72
N CYS A 138 -5.42 -14.14 -12.41
CA CYS A 138 -6.05 -13.05 -13.14
C CYS A 138 -6.94 -13.53 -14.28
N ALA A 139 -6.54 -14.57 -15.02
CA ALA A 139 -7.36 -15.18 -16.06
C ALA A 139 -8.66 -15.77 -15.47
N PHE A 140 -8.57 -16.40 -14.31
CA PHE A 140 -9.76 -16.89 -13.61
C PHE A 140 -10.67 -15.76 -13.11
N LEU A 141 -10.09 -14.69 -12.54
CA LEU A 141 -10.85 -13.49 -12.17
C LEU A 141 -11.53 -12.84 -13.39
N ALA A 142 -10.87 -12.81 -14.56
CA ALA A 142 -11.45 -12.31 -15.79
C ALA A 142 -12.70 -13.13 -16.21
N GLN A 143 -12.63 -14.45 -16.09
CA GLN A 143 -13.78 -15.34 -16.35
C GLN A 143 -14.94 -15.08 -15.39
N LEU A 144 -14.65 -14.93 -14.09
CA LEU A 144 -15.68 -14.69 -13.07
C LEU A 144 -16.35 -13.33 -13.19
N THR A 145 -15.61 -12.31 -13.63
CA THR A 145 -16.09 -10.93 -13.68
C THR A 145 -16.48 -10.46 -15.07
N GLY A 146 -16.11 -11.21 -16.11
CA GLY A 146 -16.38 -10.86 -17.50
C GLY A 146 -15.49 -9.72 -18.01
N ALA A 147 -14.23 -9.66 -17.58
CA ALA A 147 -13.25 -8.73 -18.14
C ALA A 147 -12.91 -9.10 -19.59
N ASP A 148 -12.86 -8.10 -20.47
CA ASP A 148 -12.46 -8.28 -21.87
C ASP A 148 -10.96 -8.56 -21.98
N HIS A 149 -10.17 -7.79 -21.22
CA HIS A 149 -8.71 -7.88 -21.19
C HIS A 149 -8.18 -7.52 -19.80
N PHE A 150 -6.98 -8.01 -19.50
CA PHE A 150 -6.23 -7.56 -18.33
C PHE A 150 -4.74 -7.49 -18.64
N ARG A 151 -4.02 -6.63 -17.91
CA ARG A 151 -2.57 -6.48 -17.99
C ARG A 151 -1.95 -6.63 -16.61
N VAL A 152 -1.15 -7.67 -16.44
CA VAL A 152 -0.37 -7.91 -15.21
C VAL A 152 0.95 -7.14 -15.28
N MET A 153 1.25 -6.35 -14.26
CA MET A 153 2.42 -5.49 -14.17
C MET A 153 3.15 -5.73 -12.83
N PRO A 154 3.98 -6.79 -12.74
CA PRO A 154 4.73 -7.08 -11.52
C PRO A 154 5.75 -5.96 -11.21
N ALA A 155 6.06 -5.76 -9.94
CA ALA A 155 7.10 -4.83 -9.53
C ALA A 155 8.47 -5.48 -9.73
N LYS A 156 9.29 -4.95 -10.64
CA LYS A 156 10.68 -5.38 -10.82
C LYS A 156 11.60 -4.78 -9.78
N ARG A 157 11.35 -3.51 -9.41
CA ARG A 157 12.08 -2.76 -8.36
C ARG A 157 11.16 -1.77 -7.67
N ILE A 158 11.50 -1.44 -6.43
CA ILE A 158 10.79 -0.46 -5.60
C ILE A 158 11.76 0.66 -5.25
N PHE A 159 11.36 1.91 -5.50
CA PHE A 159 12.16 3.11 -5.20
C PHE A 159 11.56 3.96 -4.08
N ALA A 160 10.24 3.93 -3.92
CA ALA A 160 9.56 4.56 -2.78
C ALA A 160 8.40 3.68 -2.30
N LEU A 161 8.24 3.58 -0.99
CA LEU A 161 7.15 2.85 -0.34
C LEU A 161 6.86 3.50 1.01
N GLY A 162 5.79 4.28 1.08
CA GLY A 162 5.36 4.96 2.30
C GLY A 162 4.00 5.60 2.13
N VAL A 163 3.31 5.94 3.21
CA VAL A 163 2.00 6.62 3.17
C VAL A 163 2.08 8.07 3.67
N GLY A 164 2.40 8.34 4.93
CA GLY A 164 2.72 9.66 5.49
C GLY A 164 1.90 10.83 4.96
N HIS A 165 0.55 10.71 4.90
CA HIS A 165 -0.32 11.73 4.30
C HIS A 165 -0.26 13.06 5.05
N VAL A 166 -0.20 13.03 6.39
CA VAL A 166 -0.09 14.23 7.23
C VAL A 166 1.21 14.95 6.95
N ARG A 167 2.33 14.23 6.88
CA ARG A 167 3.66 14.77 6.61
C ARG A 167 3.78 15.37 5.22
N ARG A 168 3.03 14.87 4.24
CA ARG A 168 3.04 15.34 2.85
C ARG A 168 2.07 16.47 2.56
N LYS A 169 1.20 16.82 3.50
CA LYS A 169 0.26 17.93 3.34
C LYS A 169 1.02 19.26 3.24
N GLY A 170 0.75 20.03 2.19
CA GLY A 170 1.34 21.34 1.98
C GLY A 170 2.80 21.33 1.50
N MET A 171 3.31 20.19 0.98
CA MET A 171 4.64 20.16 0.37
C MET A 171 4.69 20.97 -0.92
N GLU A 172 5.76 21.75 -1.07
CA GLU A 172 6.03 22.49 -2.29
C GLU A 172 6.38 21.56 -3.46
N PRO A 173 5.88 21.85 -4.68
CA PRO A 173 6.29 21.15 -5.89
C PRO A 173 7.82 21.16 -6.06
N GLY A 174 8.38 19.99 -6.40
CA GLY A 174 9.82 19.84 -6.55
C GLY A 174 10.57 19.46 -5.25
N SER A 175 9.91 19.47 -4.09
CA SER A 175 10.51 19.00 -2.84
C SER A 175 11.00 17.56 -2.96
N LYS A 176 12.30 17.33 -2.77
CA LYS A 176 12.95 16.02 -2.92
C LYS A 176 14.16 15.89 -1.99
N SER A 177 14.56 14.64 -1.73
CA SER A 177 15.82 14.34 -1.04
C SER A 177 17.01 14.72 -1.93
N GLU A 178 18.12 15.08 -1.32
CA GLU A 178 19.39 15.24 -2.04
C GLU A 178 19.94 13.89 -2.49
N GLU A 179 19.78 12.88 -1.66
CA GLU A 179 20.19 11.50 -1.98
C GLU A 179 19.20 10.82 -2.94
N LEU A 180 19.77 9.92 -3.77
CA LEU A 180 18.97 9.06 -4.65
C LEU A 180 18.11 8.11 -3.83
N ALA A 181 16.95 7.75 -4.37
CA ALA A 181 16.10 6.74 -3.74
C ALA A 181 16.82 5.39 -3.73
N GLN A 182 16.69 4.68 -2.59
CA GLN A 182 17.24 3.33 -2.48
C GLN A 182 16.44 2.35 -3.35
N VAL A 183 17.17 1.48 -4.04
CA VAL A 183 16.56 0.39 -4.80
C VAL A 183 16.29 -0.78 -3.85
N LYS A 184 15.03 -1.22 -3.76
CA LYS A 184 14.65 -2.39 -2.99
C LYS A 184 14.32 -3.53 -3.91
N ASP A 185 15.01 -4.66 -3.72
CA ASP A 185 14.72 -5.92 -4.38
C ASP A 185 13.45 -6.58 -3.83
N THR A 186 12.88 -7.47 -4.61
CA THR A 186 11.72 -8.29 -4.28
C THR A 186 12.10 -9.77 -4.16
N ALA A 187 13.24 -10.05 -3.53
CA ALA A 187 13.70 -11.43 -3.32
C ALA A 187 12.68 -12.22 -2.49
N LYS A 188 12.28 -13.40 -2.98
CA LYS A 188 11.32 -14.28 -2.30
C LYS A 188 11.97 -14.92 -1.08
N VAL A 189 11.20 -15.03 0.00
CA VAL A 189 11.59 -15.65 1.27
C VAL A 189 10.61 -16.76 1.60
N GLU A 190 11.11 -17.99 1.71
CA GLU A 190 10.31 -19.13 2.16
C GLU A 190 10.17 -19.10 3.68
N LEU A 191 9.00 -19.47 4.19
CA LEU A 191 8.66 -19.49 5.61
C LEU A 191 8.27 -20.90 6.04
N SER A 192 8.74 -21.30 7.23
CA SER A 192 8.27 -22.49 7.94
C SER A 192 6.83 -22.28 8.48
N ASP A 193 6.18 -23.36 8.89
CA ASP A 193 4.84 -23.32 9.48
C ASP A 193 4.78 -22.43 10.72
N LEU A 194 5.79 -22.51 11.59
CA LEU A 194 5.91 -21.65 12.78
C LEU A 194 6.02 -20.16 12.38
N GLU A 195 6.82 -19.85 11.38
CA GLU A 195 6.98 -18.48 10.90
C GLU A 195 5.66 -17.96 10.29
N TRP A 196 4.91 -18.80 9.58
CA TRP A 196 3.57 -18.45 9.08
C TRP A 196 2.58 -18.19 10.22
N GLN A 197 2.59 -19.00 11.30
CA GLN A 197 1.74 -18.79 12.48
C GLN A 197 2.03 -17.43 13.13
N VAL A 198 3.31 -17.15 13.41
CA VAL A 198 3.74 -15.88 14.00
C VAL A 198 3.41 -14.70 13.08
N LEU A 199 3.69 -14.83 11.80
CA LEU A 199 3.44 -13.78 10.82
C LEU A 199 1.95 -13.45 10.68
N THR A 200 1.09 -14.44 10.75
CA THR A 200 -0.37 -14.28 10.69
C THR A 200 -0.89 -13.49 11.89
N ALA A 201 -0.43 -13.78 13.09
CA ALA A 201 -0.76 -13.01 14.29
C ALA A 201 -0.14 -11.60 14.24
N LEU A 202 1.11 -11.48 13.79
CA LEU A 202 1.85 -10.23 13.71
C LEU A 202 1.17 -9.21 12.79
N LYS A 203 0.67 -9.64 11.62
CA LYS A 203 0.05 -8.77 10.60
C LYS A 203 -1.38 -8.35 10.94
N ARG A 204 -2.02 -8.97 11.92
CA ARG A 204 -3.41 -8.72 12.28
C ARG A 204 -3.61 -7.25 12.70
N GLU A 205 -4.68 -6.65 12.23
CA GLU A 205 -5.06 -5.29 12.62
C GLU A 205 -5.39 -5.24 14.12
N LEU A 206 -5.09 -4.11 14.74
CA LEU A 206 -5.38 -3.89 16.16
C LEU A 206 -6.79 -3.35 16.35
N GLU A 207 -7.49 -3.95 17.29
CA GLU A 207 -8.68 -3.33 17.87
C GLU A 207 -8.27 -2.17 18.80
N PRO A 208 -9.14 -1.17 19.06
CA PRO A 208 -8.80 -0.05 19.94
C PRO A 208 -8.30 -0.50 21.33
N GLU A 209 -8.84 -1.58 21.87
CA GLU A 209 -8.51 -2.14 23.18
C GLU A 209 -7.12 -2.81 23.20
N GLU A 210 -6.57 -3.13 22.04
CA GLU A 210 -5.26 -3.75 21.88
C GLU A 210 -4.11 -2.73 21.77
N VAL A 211 -4.43 -1.45 21.68
CA VAL A 211 -3.42 -0.38 21.67
C VAL A 211 -2.84 -0.26 23.07
N SER A 212 -1.76 -0.98 23.31
CA SER A 212 -1.05 -1.06 24.61
C SER A 212 0.43 -1.36 24.40
N ARG A 213 1.24 -1.11 25.42
CA ARG A 213 2.68 -1.45 25.39
C ARG A 213 2.90 -2.97 25.40
N ASP A 214 1.95 -3.74 25.94
CA ASP A 214 1.98 -5.21 25.98
C ASP A 214 1.22 -5.84 24.79
N LEU A 215 1.29 -5.21 23.65
CA LEU A 215 0.64 -5.64 22.41
C LEU A 215 1.00 -7.08 22.01
N TRP A 216 2.28 -7.43 22.11
CA TRP A 216 2.77 -8.69 21.53
C TRP A 216 2.42 -9.92 22.36
N SER A 217 2.15 -9.79 23.66
CA SER A 217 1.71 -10.92 24.51
C SER A 217 0.42 -11.54 23.99
N LYS A 218 -0.55 -10.71 23.58
CA LYS A 218 -1.80 -11.19 22.98
C LYS A 218 -1.54 -11.88 21.64
N ARG A 219 -0.67 -11.30 20.80
CA ARG A 219 -0.30 -11.89 19.49
C ARG A 219 0.43 -13.21 19.62
N ALA A 220 1.31 -13.34 20.61
CA ALA A 220 1.98 -14.59 20.93
C ALA A 220 0.97 -15.69 21.34
N SER A 221 0.01 -15.32 22.20
CA SER A 221 -1.08 -16.23 22.60
C SER A 221 -1.92 -16.69 21.41
N GLU A 222 -2.27 -15.78 20.48
CA GLU A 222 -3.00 -16.10 19.26
C GLU A 222 -2.21 -17.04 18.32
N ALA A 223 -0.88 -16.85 18.26
CA ALA A 223 0.02 -17.73 17.52
C ALA A 223 0.30 -19.06 18.24
N GLY A 224 -0.20 -19.25 19.47
CA GLY A 224 0.03 -20.47 20.25
C GLY A 224 1.49 -20.69 20.69
N VAL A 225 2.27 -19.61 20.85
CA VAL A 225 3.69 -19.67 21.22
C VAL A 225 3.99 -18.78 22.42
N PRO A 226 5.07 -19.09 23.21
CA PRO A 226 5.56 -18.19 24.24
C PRO A 226 5.96 -16.81 23.68
N LEU A 227 5.81 -15.75 24.48
CA LEU A 227 6.10 -14.37 24.06
C LEU A 227 7.54 -14.22 23.52
N GLU A 228 8.54 -14.73 24.22
CA GLU A 228 9.93 -14.60 23.76
C GLU A 228 10.17 -15.31 22.44
N GLN A 229 9.58 -16.49 22.23
CA GLN A 229 9.66 -17.18 20.94
C GLN A 229 8.97 -16.37 19.81
N PHE A 230 7.82 -15.76 20.10
CA PHE A 230 7.14 -14.87 19.17
C PHE A 230 8.05 -13.70 18.76
N LEU A 231 8.66 -13.03 19.73
CA LEU A 231 9.54 -11.89 19.53
C LEU A 231 10.79 -12.27 18.72
N GLU A 232 11.43 -13.39 19.06
CA GLU A 232 12.60 -13.91 18.34
C GLU A 232 12.30 -14.24 16.88
N VAL A 233 11.16 -14.89 16.61
CA VAL A 233 10.71 -15.19 15.26
C VAL A 233 10.40 -13.89 14.50
N ALA A 234 9.69 -12.94 15.12
CA ALA A 234 9.38 -11.65 14.50
C ALA A 234 10.66 -10.85 14.16
N GLU A 235 11.66 -10.84 15.06
CA GLU A 235 12.97 -10.23 14.81
C GLU A 235 13.74 -10.95 13.69
N ASN A 236 13.66 -12.28 13.62
CA ASN A 236 14.26 -13.04 12.53
C ASN A 236 13.61 -12.68 11.18
N LEU A 237 12.28 -12.67 11.11
CA LEU A 237 11.52 -12.26 9.93
C LEU A 237 11.85 -10.82 9.53
N ASN A 238 12.06 -9.92 10.49
CA ASN A 238 12.51 -8.57 10.24
C ASN A 238 13.90 -8.52 9.59
N ARG A 239 14.87 -9.26 10.11
CA ARG A 239 16.23 -9.35 9.52
C ARG A 239 16.22 -9.92 8.09
N ARG A 240 15.28 -10.83 7.80
CA ARG A 240 15.08 -11.41 6.46
C ARG A 240 14.29 -10.50 5.52
N GLY A 241 13.95 -9.27 5.94
CA GLY A 241 13.22 -8.30 5.12
C GLY A 241 11.75 -8.64 4.85
N VAL A 242 11.15 -9.50 5.68
CA VAL A 242 9.73 -9.91 5.57
C VAL A 242 8.81 -8.91 6.24
N VAL A 243 9.28 -8.31 7.34
CA VAL A 243 8.50 -7.34 8.12
C VAL A 243 8.72 -5.94 7.56
N GLY A 244 7.63 -5.22 7.37
CA GLY A 244 7.64 -3.83 6.93
C GLY A 244 7.69 -2.87 8.13
N ARG A 245 6.80 -1.87 8.16
CA ARG A 245 6.71 -0.90 9.25
C ARG A 245 5.54 -1.19 10.16
N PHE A 246 5.60 -0.76 11.41
CA PHE A 246 4.41 -0.60 12.24
C PHE A 246 3.73 0.73 11.84
N SER A 247 2.43 0.72 11.59
CA SER A 247 1.78 1.87 10.96
C SER A 247 0.36 2.09 11.41
N THR A 248 0.00 3.35 11.63
CA THR A 248 -1.37 3.84 11.63
C THR A 248 -1.75 4.25 10.21
N PHE A 249 -2.93 3.84 9.76
CA PHE A 249 -3.44 4.15 8.43
C PHE A 249 -4.61 5.10 8.56
N LEU A 250 -4.42 6.34 8.12
CA LEU A 250 -5.51 7.31 8.07
C LEU A 250 -6.59 6.89 7.08
N GLU A 251 -7.83 7.26 7.40
CA GLU A 251 -8.90 7.24 6.41
C GLU A 251 -8.66 8.38 5.41
N HIS A 252 -8.34 8.02 4.18
CA HIS A 252 -8.06 8.99 3.11
C HIS A 252 -8.91 8.74 1.86
N VAL A 253 -9.66 7.64 1.85
CA VAL A 253 -10.52 7.24 0.74
C VAL A 253 -11.91 7.84 0.90
N LYS A 254 -12.44 7.80 2.13
CA LYS A 254 -13.77 8.30 2.50
C LYS A 254 -13.67 9.62 3.27
N PRO A 255 -14.74 10.43 3.31
CA PRO A 255 -14.82 11.54 4.25
C PRO A 255 -14.73 11.04 5.69
N LEU A 256 -14.01 11.77 6.54
CA LEU A 256 -14.00 11.55 7.99
C LEU A 256 -15.37 11.84 8.57
N GLN A 257 -15.62 11.46 9.82
CA GLN A 257 -16.84 11.82 10.55
C GLN A 257 -17.06 13.35 10.64
N THR A 258 -15.97 14.13 10.58
CA THR A 258 -15.99 15.59 10.52
C THR A 258 -16.44 16.15 9.15
N GLY A 259 -16.64 15.29 8.15
CA GLY A 259 -16.90 15.66 6.76
C GLY A 259 -15.64 16.04 5.96
N GLU A 260 -14.49 16.15 6.61
CA GLU A 260 -13.22 16.44 5.95
C GLU A 260 -12.68 15.20 5.21
N ARG A 261 -11.89 15.46 4.16
CA ARG A 261 -11.09 14.42 3.48
C ARG A 261 -9.61 14.71 3.70
N VAL A 262 -8.85 13.67 4.06
CA VAL A 262 -7.38 13.76 4.19
C VAL A 262 -6.74 14.02 2.84
N THR A 263 -7.21 13.32 1.79
CA THR A 263 -6.85 13.58 0.39
C THR A 263 -8.12 13.50 -0.49
N ARG A 264 -8.09 14.20 -1.64
CA ARG A 264 -9.19 14.17 -2.62
C ARG A 264 -8.79 13.50 -3.91
N PHE A 265 -7.51 13.59 -4.26
CA PHE A 265 -6.97 13.11 -5.53
C PHE A 265 -5.90 12.06 -5.26
N ASN A 266 -6.05 10.92 -5.91
CA ASN A 266 -5.07 9.85 -6.01
C ASN A 266 -4.63 9.80 -7.46
N ALA A 267 -3.37 10.09 -7.73
CA ALA A 267 -2.82 10.09 -9.07
C ALA A 267 -1.79 8.98 -9.22
N LEU A 268 -1.90 8.19 -10.28
CA LEU A 268 -0.88 7.27 -10.73
C LEU A 268 -0.16 7.91 -11.92
N PHE A 269 1.07 8.32 -11.70
CA PHE A 269 1.95 8.89 -12.70
C PHE A 269 2.68 7.80 -13.47
N HIS A 270 2.79 7.96 -14.77
CA HIS A 270 3.46 7.05 -15.69
C HIS A 270 4.55 7.75 -16.49
N TRP A 271 5.69 7.08 -16.67
CA TRP A 271 6.78 7.52 -17.56
C TRP A 271 7.30 6.33 -18.35
N ALA A 272 7.53 6.54 -19.64
CA ALA A 272 8.26 5.63 -20.51
C ALA A 272 9.68 6.17 -20.68
N VAL A 273 10.64 5.57 -20.00
CA VAL A 273 12.07 5.88 -20.11
C VAL A 273 12.78 4.82 -20.96
N PRO A 274 13.98 5.11 -21.52
CA PRO A 274 14.68 4.14 -22.35
C PRO A 274 14.98 2.85 -21.58
N PRO A 275 14.87 1.69 -22.26
CA PRO A 275 15.30 0.42 -21.70
C PRO A 275 16.76 0.47 -21.23
N GLY A 276 17.00 -0.07 -20.02
CA GLY A 276 18.32 -0.03 -19.37
C GLY A 276 18.55 1.19 -18.48
N ARG A 277 17.66 2.22 -18.52
CA ARG A 277 17.75 3.40 -17.64
C ARG A 277 16.66 3.44 -16.55
N GLU A 278 15.92 2.35 -16.36
CA GLU A 278 14.81 2.30 -15.41
C GLU A 278 15.26 2.47 -13.96
N ILE A 279 16.42 1.91 -13.61
CA ILE A 279 16.98 2.06 -12.25
C ILE A 279 17.34 3.53 -11.99
N GLU A 280 18.06 4.16 -12.90
CA GLU A 280 18.43 5.57 -12.80
C GLU A 280 17.18 6.45 -12.71
N ALA A 281 16.23 6.28 -13.63
CA ALA A 281 14.98 7.04 -13.63
C ALA A 281 14.17 6.83 -12.34
N GLY A 282 14.03 5.57 -11.90
CA GLY A 282 13.29 5.22 -10.69
C GLY A 282 13.93 5.82 -9.43
N GLN A 283 15.26 5.84 -9.32
CA GLN A 283 15.98 6.47 -8.23
C GLN A 283 15.77 7.99 -8.22
N GLN A 284 15.79 8.64 -9.38
CA GLN A 284 15.54 10.06 -9.52
C GLN A 284 14.09 10.46 -9.20
N VAL A 285 13.12 9.67 -9.69
CA VAL A 285 11.69 9.88 -9.40
C VAL A 285 11.39 9.58 -7.92
N GLY A 286 11.87 8.47 -7.40
CA GLY A 286 11.56 8.00 -6.04
C GLY A 286 12.02 8.94 -4.92
N ARG A 287 12.93 9.88 -5.18
CA ARG A 287 13.40 10.87 -4.19
C ARG A 287 12.41 12.00 -3.91
N PHE A 288 11.37 12.19 -4.75
CA PHE A 288 10.39 13.24 -4.55
C PHE A 288 9.43 12.92 -3.39
N HIS A 289 9.34 13.83 -2.43
CA HIS A 289 8.67 13.61 -1.15
C HIS A 289 7.16 13.44 -1.26
N ILE A 290 6.53 13.96 -2.34
CA ILE A 290 5.10 13.79 -2.59
C ILE A 290 4.72 12.33 -2.89
N LEU A 291 5.66 11.53 -3.39
CA LEU A 291 5.39 10.18 -3.83
C LEU A 291 5.26 9.23 -2.63
N THR A 292 4.14 8.53 -2.57
CA THR A 292 3.91 7.46 -1.60
C THR A 292 4.46 6.12 -2.09
N HIS A 293 4.47 5.93 -3.41
CA HIS A 293 4.96 4.72 -4.07
C HIS A 293 5.68 5.08 -5.36
N CYS A 294 6.78 4.38 -5.66
CA CYS A 294 7.47 4.46 -6.95
C CYS A 294 8.05 3.10 -7.29
N TYR A 295 7.76 2.62 -8.52
CA TYR A 295 8.11 1.28 -8.98
C TYR A 295 8.61 1.28 -10.41
N TRP A 296 9.49 0.32 -10.72
CA TRP A 296 9.69 -0.16 -12.08
C TRP A 296 8.68 -1.29 -12.35
N ARG A 297 7.77 -1.07 -13.32
CA ARG A 297 6.76 -2.02 -13.80
C ARG A 297 6.61 -1.86 -15.31
N GLU A 298 6.47 -2.94 -16.03
CA GLU A 298 6.29 -2.93 -17.49
C GLU A 298 4.80 -2.77 -17.86
N GLY A 299 4.41 -1.60 -18.35
CA GLY A 299 3.03 -1.35 -18.80
C GLY A 299 2.67 -2.06 -20.10
N GLY A 300 3.65 -2.27 -20.98
CA GLY A 300 3.42 -2.86 -22.30
C GLY A 300 2.87 -1.88 -23.34
N PRO A 301 2.59 -2.37 -24.56
CA PRO A 301 2.21 -1.51 -25.70
C PRO A 301 0.93 -0.71 -25.46
N GLU A 302 -0.06 -1.28 -24.75
CA GLU A 302 -1.33 -0.63 -24.43
C GLU A 302 -1.10 0.67 -23.64
N PHE A 303 -0.09 0.69 -22.79
CA PHE A 303 0.32 1.85 -22.00
C PHE A 303 1.57 2.54 -22.55
N ARG A 304 1.83 2.41 -23.87
CA ARG A 304 3.00 3.02 -24.55
C ARG A 304 4.33 2.68 -23.91
N ASN A 305 4.47 1.45 -23.43
CA ASN A 305 5.68 0.90 -22.79
C ASN A 305 6.18 1.72 -21.59
N VAL A 306 5.27 2.34 -20.83
CA VAL A 306 5.65 2.96 -19.56
C VAL A 306 6.30 1.93 -18.66
N ASN A 307 7.38 2.33 -18.00
CA ASN A 307 8.17 1.45 -17.15
C ASN A 307 8.50 2.06 -15.77
N ILE A 308 8.25 3.34 -15.54
CA ILE A 308 8.25 3.96 -14.21
C ILE A 308 6.84 4.40 -13.85
N MET A 309 6.37 3.96 -12.69
CA MET A 309 5.05 4.29 -12.17
C MET A 309 5.16 4.77 -10.73
N ALA A 310 4.49 5.88 -10.40
CA ALA A 310 4.49 6.43 -9.07
C ALA A 310 3.13 6.95 -8.64
N VAL A 311 2.85 6.90 -7.33
CA VAL A 311 1.57 7.35 -6.76
C VAL A 311 1.78 8.60 -5.92
N ALA A 312 0.97 9.61 -6.19
CA ALA A 312 0.87 10.84 -5.41
C ALA A 312 -0.57 11.06 -4.93
N HIS A 313 -0.71 11.72 -3.79
CA HIS A 313 -1.99 12.10 -3.22
C HIS A 313 -2.01 13.60 -2.93
N GLY A 314 -3.18 14.23 -3.06
CA GLY A 314 -3.33 15.65 -2.75
C GLY A 314 -4.78 16.04 -2.53
N THR A 315 -4.99 17.26 -2.04
CA THR A 315 -6.31 17.86 -1.84
C THR A 315 -6.80 18.62 -3.07
N GLU A 316 -5.87 19.06 -3.93
CA GLU A 316 -6.15 19.86 -5.13
C GLU A 316 -5.47 19.24 -6.35
N LYS A 317 -6.23 19.10 -7.45
CA LYS A 317 -5.76 18.49 -8.70
C LYS A 317 -4.56 19.26 -9.28
N GLU A 318 -4.66 20.58 -9.29
CA GLU A 318 -3.61 21.46 -9.86
C GLU A 318 -2.28 21.32 -9.09
N MET A 319 -2.33 21.18 -7.77
CA MET A 319 -1.14 20.97 -6.95
C MET A 319 -0.48 19.62 -7.26
N VAL A 320 -1.28 18.55 -7.40
CA VAL A 320 -0.78 17.24 -7.79
C VAL A 320 -0.11 17.28 -9.17
N LEU A 321 -0.71 18.02 -10.13
CA LEU A 321 -0.11 18.24 -11.44
C LEU A 321 1.15 19.10 -11.41
N ALA A 322 1.23 20.09 -10.50
CA ALA A 322 2.43 20.88 -10.30
C ALA A 322 3.62 20.00 -9.81
N HIS A 323 3.37 19.07 -8.89
CA HIS A 323 4.36 18.07 -8.50
C HIS A 323 4.78 17.19 -9.67
N LYS A 324 3.83 16.74 -10.51
CA LYS A 324 4.13 15.96 -11.71
C LYS A 324 5.05 16.72 -12.66
N ARG A 325 4.73 18.00 -12.96
CA ARG A 325 5.57 18.86 -13.80
C ARG A 325 6.98 19.03 -13.24
N ALA A 326 7.12 19.26 -11.94
CA ALA A 326 8.44 19.36 -11.30
C ALA A 326 9.28 18.08 -11.44
N ILE A 327 8.64 16.89 -11.42
CA ILE A 327 9.33 15.62 -11.69
C ILE A 327 9.74 15.54 -13.16
N ASP A 328 8.86 15.91 -14.10
CA ASP A 328 9.16 15.91 -15.54
C ASP A 328 10.32 16.86 -15.89
N GLU A 329 10.30 18.07 -15.35
CA GLU A 329 11.36 19.06 -15.50
C GLU A 329 12.69 18.56 -14.92
N HIS A 330 12.64 17.89 -13.76
CA HIS A 330 13.83 17.28 -13.18
C HIS A 330 14.42 16.20 -14.09
N LEU A 331 13.59 15.27 -14.60
CA LEU A 331 14.06 14.24 -15.52
C LEU A 331 14.66 14.85 -16.80
N ALA A 332 14.05 15.90 -17.35
CA ALA A 332 14.60 16.63 -18.48
C ALA A 332 15.94 17.32 -18.14
N SER A 333 16.06 17.95 -16.97
CA SER A 333 17.27 18.66 -16.53
C SER A 333 18.49 17.75 -16.37
N ILE A 334 18.28 16.46 -16.07
CA ILE A 334 19.35 15.45 -15.96
C ILE A 334 19.57 14.68 -17.26
N GLY A 335 18.94 15.09 -18.36
CA GLY A 335 19.05 14.42 -19.65
C GLY A 335 18.43 13.03 -19.68
N MET A 336 17.37 12.78 -18.91
CA MET A 336 16.60 11.53 -18.97
C MET A 336 15.51 11.66 -20.06
N PRO A 337 15.64 10.95 -21.19
CA PRO A 337 14.61 10.98 -22.22
C PRO A 337 13.32 10.31 -21.70
N VAL A 338 12.21 10.98 -21.86
CA VAL A 338 10.88 10.45 -21.59
C VAL A 338 10.09 10.46 -22.88
N SER A 339 9.84 9.30 -23.47
CA SER A 339 9.12 9.19 -24.75
C SER A 339 7.61 9.34 -24.58
N TYR A 340 7.09 9.03 -23.41
CA TYR A 340 5.67 9.18 -23.07
C TYR A 340 5.49 9.35 -21.56
N THR A 341 4.51 10.15 -21.17
CA THR A 341 4.08 10.31 -19.80
C THR A 341 2.57 10.49 -19.70
N ASN A 342 1.97 10.05 -18.62
CA ASN A 342 0.52 10.15 -18.39
C ASN A 342 0.19 10.19 -16.89
N VAL A 343 -1.06 10.56 -16.59
CA VAL A 343 -1.65 10.52 -15.25
C VAL A 343 -2.97 9.77 -15.31
N PHE A 344 -3.11 8.78 -14.43
CA PHE A 344 -4.40 8.14 -14.17
C PHE A 344 -4.93 8.60 -12.81
N TRP A 345 -6.15 9.14 -12.80
CA TRP A 345 -6.83 9.64 -11.61
C TRP A 345 -7.66 8.55 -10.97
N GLY A 346 -7.51 8.35 -9.67
CA GLY A 346 -8.35 7.45 -8.89
C GLY A 346 -9.70 8.09 -8.57
N GLY A 347 -10.75 7.34 -8.86
CA GLY A 347 -12.13 7.63 -8.45
C GLY A 347 -12.57 6.75 -7.28
N ARG A 348 -13.60 5.89 -7.50
CA ARG A 348 -14.04 4.91 -6.51
C ARG A 348 -12.87 4.00 -6.12
N SER A 349 -12.61 3.84 -4.83
CA SER A 349 -11.44 3.14 -4.33
C SER A 349 -11.74 2.48 -3.00
N GLU A 350 -11.33 1.22 -2.86
CA GLU A 350 -11.37 0.48 -1.61
C GLU A 350 -10.03 -0.23 -1.39
N ILE A 351 -9.63 -0.34 -0.13
CA ILE A 351 -8.36 -0.95 0.26
C ILE A 351 -8.60 -1.94 1.39
N LYS A 352 -8.11 -3.15 1.22
CA LYS A 352 -8.03 -4.18 2.28
C LYS A 352 -6.65 -4.84 2.28
N PRO A 353 -6.24 -5.51 3.37
CA PRO A 353 -5.06 -6.36 3.35
C PRO A 353 -5.25 -7.48 2.33
N SER A 354 -4.31 -7.65 1.40
CA SER A 354 -4.30 -8.84 0.54
C SER A 354 -3.99 -10.07 1.38
N GLU A 355 -4.71 -11.16 1.14
CA GLU A 355 -4.32 -12.47 1.65
C GLU A 355 -3.09 -12.97 0.88
N ILE A 356 -2.20 -13.67 1.55
CA ILE A 356 -0.96 -14.21 0.98
C ILE A 356 -0.66 -15.63 1.45
N SER A 357 -1.56 -16.23 2.25
CA SER A 357 -1.39 -17.57 2.78
C SER A 357 -1.67 -18.62 1.69
N PRO A 358 -0.78 -19.62 1.50
CA PRO A 358 -1.04 -20.74 0.62
C PRO A 358 -2.30 -21.53 1.00
N PHE A 359 -2.59 -21.67 2.30
CA PHE A 359 -3.77 -22.37 2.79
C PHE A 359 -5.05 -21.63 2.39
N ALA A 360 -5.13 -20.32 2.63
CA ALA A 360 -6.29 -19.50 2.23
C ALA A 360 -6.50 -19.51 0.72
N TYR A 361 -5.42 -19.60 -0.08
CA TYR A 361 -5.53 -19.70 -1.54
C TYR A 361 -6.17 -21.04 -1.97
N GLN A 362 -5.75 -22.14 -1.36
CA GLN A 362 -6.31 -23.47 -1.63
C GLN A 362 -7.80 -23.53 -1.26
N GLU A 363 -8.18 -23.01 -0.10
CA GLU A 363 -9.56 -22.92 0.34
C GLU A 363 -10.41 -22.08 -0.61
N TRP A 364 -9.88 -20.93 -1.04
CA TRP A 364 -10.58 -20.05 -1.98
C TRP A 364 -10.77 -20.72 -3.34
N CYS A 365 -9.75 -21.36 -3.90
CA CYS A 365 -9.86 -22.15 -5.14
C CYS A 365 -10.93 -23.23 -5.01
N ALA A 366 -10.87 -24.02 -3.94
CA ALA A 366 -11.84 -25.09 -3.68
C ALA A 366 -13.28 -24.56 -3.57
N SER A 367 -13.48 -23.42 -2.89
CA SER A 367 -14.79 -22.76 -2.76
C SER A 367 -15.36 -22.29 -4.11
N ARG A 368 -14.51 -22.10 -5.12
CA ARG A 368 -14.85 -21.71 -6.49
C ARG A 368 -14.87 -22.88 -7.47
N GLY A 369 -14.69 -24.11 -6.98
CA GLY A 369 -14.68 -25.33 -7.82
C GLY A 369 -13.44 -25.45 -8.71
N VAL A 370 -12.33 -24.79 -8.36
CA VAL A 370 -11.07 -24.86 -9.09
C VAL A 370 -10.06 -25.70 -8.32
N ASP A 371 -9.43 -26.64 -9.02
CA ASP A 371 -8.30 -27.39 -8.45
C ASP A 371 -7.11 -26.43 -8.21
N PRO A 372 -6.64 -26.25 -6.95
CA PRO A 372 -5.49 -25.43 -6.65
C PRO A 372 -4.22 -25.82 -7.42
N GLN A 373 -4.07 -27.09 -7.79
CA GLN A 373 -2.91 -27.56 -8.57
C GLN A 373 -2.91 -26.98 -9.99
N SER A 374 -4.08 -26.77 -10.58
CA SER A 374 -4.20 -26.13 -11.91
C SER A 374 -3.74 -24.68 -11.92
N MET A 375 -3.71 -24.02 -10.75
CA MET A 375 -3.34 -22.62 -10.55
C MET A 375 -1.82 -22.43 -10.29
N ARG A 376 -1.06 -23.53 -10.17
CA ARG A 376 0.41 -23.46 -10.01
C ARG A 376 1.12 -22.98 -11.28
N GLU A 377 2.33 -22.46 -11.11
CA GLU A 377 3.23 -22.05 -12.20
C GLU A 377 3.53 -23.18 -13.19
#